data_2907451817ef448ddee3b1e6b29cd8d2
#
_entry.id   2907451817ef448ddee3b1e6b29cd8d2
#
_cell.length_a   1.000
_cell.length_b   1.000
_cell.length_c   1.000
_cell.angle_alpha   90.00
_cell.angle_beta   90.00
_cell.angle_gamma   90.00
#
_symmetry.space_group_name_H-M   'P 1'
#
loop_
_entity.id
_entity.type
_entity.pdbx_description
1 polymer ?
#
loop_
_entity_poly.entity_id
_entity_poly.type
_entity_poly.pdbx_seq_one_letter_code
_entity_poly.pdbx_strand_id
1 'polypeptide(L)'
;MIKLARYCIAFLIIAGCGGEGPYQITAESQGTKIVVGKFTRSLLESDSSFSWYRSNYDAFSPDSASIAYLSTAMQNVHFIVVGGTWCGDTKLELPKFFKTVSLSHIPESHIEMYGVDRTKKSKDGLTEKYGITNVPTFILFSDGKEIGRIVESTKNGMEFDLVGLLKQK
;
A
#
# COMPACT_ATOMS: atom_id res chain seq x y z
N MET A 1 -17.41 50.95 -48.85
CA MET A 1 -16.92 51.03 -47.46
C MET A 1 -17.24 49.71 -46.76
N ILE A 2 -16.27 48.82 -46.71
CA ILE A 2 -16.44 47.46 -46.12
C ILE A 2 -15.90 47.52 -44.71
N LYS A 3 -16.79 47.31 -43.72
CA LYS A 3 -16.41 47.23 -42.29
C LYS A 3 -15.86 45.83 -41.99
N LEU A 4 -14.55 45.70 -41.72
CA LEU A 4 -13.95 44.48 -41.16
C LEU A 4 -14.35 44.34 -39.70
N ALA A 5 -15.10 43.31 -39.40
CA ALA A 5 -15.36 42.90 -38.03
C ALA A 5 -14.14 42.11 -37.50
N ARG A 6 -13.48 42.65 -36.46
CA ARG A 6 -12.37 41.98 -35.76
C ARG A 6 -13.02 41.01 -34.76
N TYR A 7 -12.89 39.70 -35.05
CA TYR A 7 -13.17 38.64 -34.07
C TYR A 7 -12.01 38.52 -33.08
N CYS A 8 -12.20 38.94 -31.85
CA CYS A 8 -11.32 38.61 -30.73
C CYS A 8 -11.60 37.17 -30.32
N ILE A 9 -10.69 36.25 -30.67
CA ILE A 9 -10.70 34.91 -30.12
C ILE A 9 -10.11 35.01 -28.73
N ALA A 10 -10.98 34.91 -27.71
CA ALA A 10 -10.55 34.78 -26.33
C ALA A 10 -9.97 33.34 -26.14
N PHE A 11 -8.67 33.26 -25.98
CA PHE A 11 -7.98 32.01 -25.59
C PHE A 11 -8.28 31.78 -24.11
N LEU A 12 -9.20 30.86 -23.82
CA LEU A 12 -9.47 30.41 -22.47
C LEU A 12 -8.30 29.51 -22.01
N ILE A 13 -7.35 30.09 -21.28
CA ILE A 13 -6.30 29.32 -20.62
C ILE A 13 -6.97 28.61 -19.45
N ILE A 14 -7.31 27.34 -19.61
CA ILE A 14 -7.65 26.45 -18.50
C ILE A 14 -6.33 26.16 -17.77
N ALA A 15 -6.03 26.92 -16.72
CA ALA A 15 -5.01 26.56 -15.76
C ALA A 15 -5.50 25.31 -15.03
N GLY A 16 -5.10 24.14 -15.51
CA GLY A 16 -5.27 22.90 -14.78
C GLY A 16 -4.41 22.99 -13.52
N CYS A 17 -5.03 23.12 -12.35
CA CYS A 17 -4.38 22.84 -11.07
C CYS A 17 -3.96 21.37 -11.06
N GLY A 18 -2.77 21.09 -11.55
CA GLY A 18 -2.10 19.80 -11.40
C GLY A 18 -1.65 19.64 -9.94
N GLY A 19 -2.60 19.39 -9.04
CA GLY A 19 -2.28 18.85 -7.72
C GLY A 19 -1.61 17.50 -7.92
N GLU A 20 -0.35 17.33 -7.50
CA GLU A 20 0.26 16.01 -7.47
C GLU A 20 -0.63 15.08 -6.65
N GLY A 21 -1.04 13.96 -7.27
CA GLY A 21 -1.86 12.96 -6.58
C GLY A 21 -1.13 12.37 -5.36
N PRO A 22 -1.82 11.58 -4.54
CA PRO A 22 -1.24 11.00 -3.32
C PRO A 22 -0.09 10.03 -3.64
N TYR A 23 0.06 9.60 -4.89
CA TYR A 23 1.17 8.77 -5.34
C TYR A 23 1.60 9.13 -6.77
N GLN A 24 2.79 8.68 -7.14
CA GLN A 24 3.35 8.73 -8.49
C GLN A 24 3.64 7.31 -8.98
N ILE A 25 3.49 7.09 -10.28
CA ILE A 25 3.84 5.82 -10.93
C ILE A 25 4.96 6.09 -11.93
N THR A 26 6.07 5.38 -11.78
CA THR A 26 7.17 5.36 -12.74
C THR A 26 7.23 4.00 -13.41
N ALA A 27 7.22 3.98 -14.75
CA ALA A 27 7.44 2.76 -15.52
C ALA A 27 8.93 2.50 -15.65
N GLU A 28 9.34 1.26 -15.39
CA GLU A 28 10.69 0.75 -15.67
C GLU A 28 10.68 -0.18 -16.89
N SER A 29 11.87 -0.62 -17.28
CA SER A 29 12.03 -1.64 -18.31
C SER A 29 11.28 -2.93 -17.94
N GLN A 30 10.82 -3.67 -18.96
CA GLN A 30 10.09 -4.94 -18.82
C GLN A 30 8.70 -4.82 -18.13
N GLY A 31 8.05 -3.65 -18.22
CA GLY A 31 6.68 -3.46 -17.73
C GLY A 31 6.54 -3.34 -16.20
N THR A 32 7.65 -3.27 -15.47
CA THR A 32 7.61 -3.01 -14.02
C THR A 32 7.15 -1.57 -13.76
N LYS A 33 6.15 -1.40 -12.93
CA LYS A 33 5.71 -0.10 -12.43
C LYS A 33 6.10 0.08 -10.97
N ILE A 34 6.74 1.20 -10.66
CA ILE A 34 7.07 1.60 -9.30
C ILE A 34 6.04 2.64 -8.84
N VAL A 35 5.38 2.35 -7.73
CA VAL A 35 4.46 3.27 -7.05
C VAL A 35 5.21 3.93 -5.90
N VAL A 36 5.17 5.27 -5.83
CA VAL A 36 5.77 6.05 -4.74
C VAL A 36 4.73 6.99 -4.16
N GLY A 37 4.51 6.93 -2.84
CA GLY A 37 3.51 7.69 -2.12
C GLY A 37 2.36 6.82 -1.60
N LYS A 38 1.34 7.46 -1.03
CA LYS A 38 0.17 6.78 -0.43
C LYS A 38 -0.77 6.27 -1.52
N PHE A 39 -1.08 4.98 -1.51
CA PHE A 39 -2.01 4.35 -2.45
C PHE A 39 -2.86 3.28 -1.76
N THR A 40 -3.84 2.74 -2.48
CA THR A 40 -4.77 1.73 -1.96
C THR A 40 -4.62 0.40 -2.69
N ARG A 41 -5.12 -0.66 -2.09
CA ARG A 41 -5.18 -2.00 -2.68
C ARG A 41 -5.83 -2.01 -4.06
N SER A 42 -6.84 -1.16 -4.28
CA SER A 42 -7.56 -1.08 -5.54
C SER A 42 -6.66 -0.76 -6.75
N LEU A 43 -5.55 -0.03 -6.55
CA LEU A 43 -4.56 0.19 -7.60
C LEU A 43 -3.91 -1.12 -8.04
N LEU A 44 -3.55 -1.99 -7.09
CA LEU A 44 -2.92 -3.29 -7.39
C LEU A 44 -3.90 -4.27 -8.03
N GLU A 45 -5.19 -4.14 -7.74
CA GLU A 45 -6.25 -4.99 -8.28
C GLU A 45 -6.68 -4.57 -9.70
N SER A 46 -6.63 -3.28 -10.01
CA SER A 46 -7.14 -2.72 -11.27
C SER A 46 -6.12 -2.65 -12.39
N ASP A 47 -4.82 -2.56 -12.09
CA ASP A 47 -3.76 -2.42 -13.08
C ASP A 47 -3.07 -3.78 -13.36
N SER A 48 -3.16 -4.25 -14.60
CA SER A 48 -2.61 -5.54 -15.03
C SER A 48 -1.10 -5.68 -14.84
N SER A 49 -0.35 -4.58 -14.70
CA SER A 49 1.08 -4.60 -14.37
C SER A 49 1.35 -5.18 -12.98
N PHE A 50 0.34 -5.25 -12.13
CA PHE A 50 0.40 -5.85 -10.78
C PHE A 50 -0.30 -7.22 -10.73
N SER A 51 -0.33 -7.97 -11.83
CA SER A 51 -0.96 -9.31 -11.90
C SER A 51 -0.48 -10.28 -10.80
N TRP A 52 0.75 -10.10 -10.32
CA TRP A 52 1.31 -10.83 -9.18
C TRP A 52 0.46 -10.69 -7.91
N TYR A 53 -0.24 -9.55 -7.74
CA TYR A 53 -1.06 -9.32 -6.55
C TYR A 53 -2.20 -10.34 -6.48
N ARG A 54 -3.00 -10.43 -7.54
CA ARG A 54 -4.14 -11.36 -7.59
C ARG A 54 -3.68 -12.81 -7.52
N SER A 55 -2.64 -13.17 -8.28
CA SER A 55 -2.11 -14.53 -8.30
C SER A 55 -1.67 -15.00 -6.90
N ASN A 56 -0.92 -14.18 -6.17
CA ASN A 56 -0.45 -14.55 -4.83
C ASN A 56 -1.55 -14.44 -3.76
N TYR A 57 -2.51 -13.52 -3.93
CA TYR A 57 -3.68 -13.42 -3.07
C TYR A 57 -4.52 -14.70 -3.15
N ASP A 58 -4.83 -15.17 -4.36
CA ASP A 58 -5.66 -16.35 -4.57
C ASP A 58 -4.95 -17.64 -4.12
N ALA A 59 -3.65 -17.75 -4.33
CA ALA A 59 -2.84 -18.90 -3.94
C ALA A 59 -2.65 -19.06 -2.42
N PHE A 60 -2.76 -17.98 -1.64
CA PHE A 60 -2.57 -18.04 -0.19
C PHE A 60 -3.84 -18.54 0.52
N SER A 61 -3.68 -19.44 1.48
CA SER A 61 -4.76 -19.97 2.34
C SER A 61 -4.33 -19.90 3.80
N PRO A 62 -4.75 -18.87 4.55
CA PRO A 62 -4.36 -18.72 5.94
C PRO A 62 -5.08 -19.73 6.85
N ASP A 63 -4.47 -19.99 8.02
CA ASP A 63 -5.06 -20.84 9.04
C ASP A 63 -6.35 -20.23 9.62
N SER A 64 -7.44 -21.02 9.63
CA SER A 64 -8.76 -20.56 10.03
C SER A 64 -8.87 -20.20 11.51
N ALA A 65 -8.13 -20.89 12.39
CA ALA A 65 -8.13 -20.59 13.82
C ALA A 65 -7.44 -19.25 14.10
N SER A 66 -6.33 -18.98 13.40
CA SER A 66 -5.65 -17.69 13.45
C SER A 66 -6.54 -16.55 12.94
N ILE A 67 -7.26 -16.75 11.83
CA ILE A 67 -8.23 -15.77 11.31
C ILE A 67 -9.33 -15.49 12.32
N ALA A 68 -9.92 -16.53 12.93
CA ALA A 68 -10.95 -16.36 13.98
C ALA A 68 -10.43 -15.57 15.17
N TYR A 69 -9.20 -15.80 15.61
CA TYR A 69 -8.57 -15.02 16.67
C TYR A 69 -8.37 -13.55 16.24
N LEU A 70 -7.79 -13.31 15.06
CA LEU A 70 -7.51 -11.98 14.54
C LEU A 70 -8.81 -11.16 14.39
N SER A 71 -9.92 -11.76 13.96
CA SER A 71 -11.20 -11.07 13.80
C SER A 71 -11.75 -10.46 15.09
N THR A 72 -11.37 -10.99 16.23
CA THR A 72 -11.76 -10.46 17.55
C THR A 72 -10.69 -9.55 18.17
N ALA A 73 -9.41 -9.89 18.00
CA ALA A 73 -8.30 -9.21 18.65
C ALA A 73 -7.86 -7.90 17.97
N MET A 74 -8.21 -7.70 16.69
CA MET A 74 -7.72 -6.59 15.86
C MET A 74 -8.70 -5.42 15.72
N GLN A 75 -9.73 -5.31 16.52
CA GLN A 75 -10.78 -4.28 16.38
C GLN A 75 -10.27 -2.83 16.49
N ASN A 76 -9.25 -2.61 17.33
CA ASN A 76 -8.67 -1.27 17.59
C ASN A 76 -7.22 -1.16 17.12
N VAL A 77 -6.88 -1.86 16.04
CA VAL A 77 -5.53 -1.80 15.46
C VAL A 77 -5.51 -1.00 14.15
N HIS A 78 -4.38 -0.36 13.90
CA HIS A 78 -4.08 0.31 12.65
C HIS A 78 -2.77 -0.22 12.08
N PHE A 79 -2.68 -0.23 10.77
CA PHE A 79 -1.47 -0.64 10.06
C PHE A 79 -0.88 0.51 9.27
N ILE A 80 0.45 0.62 9.34
CA ILE A 80 1.23 1.32 8.32
C ILE A 80 2.00 0.24 7.56
N VAL A 81 1.72 0.17 6.27
CA VAL A 81 2.34 -0.79 5.35
C VAL A 81 3.21 -0.04 4.38
N VAL A 82 4.50 -0.37 4.33
CA VAL A 82 5.43 0.21 3.37
C VAL A 82 5.96 -0.88 2.47
N GLY A 83 5.81 -0.70 1.16
CA GLY A 83 6.21 -1.72 0.19
C GLY A 83 6.81 -1.12 -1.08
N GLY A 84 7.67 -1.89 -1.75
CA GLY A 84 8.15 -1.57 -3.08
C GLY A 84 7.50 -2.48 -4.11
N THR A 85 6.71 -1.94 -5.04
CA THR A 85 6.07 -2.77 -6.09
C THR A 85 7.07 -3.48 -7.02
N TRP A 86 8.33 -3.10 -6.92
CA TRP A 86 9.49 -3.72 -7.57
C TRP A 86 10.11 -4.87 -6.75
N CYS A 87 9.84 -4.95 -5.43
CA CYS A 87 10.46 -5.89 -4.49
C CYS A 87 9.76 -7.25 -4.54
N GLY A 88 10.52 -8.33 -4.62
CA GLY A 88 10.01 -9.71 -4.63
C GLY A 88 9.25 -10.07 -3.36
N ASP A 89 9.79 -9.71 -2.19
CA ASP A 89 9.15 -9.97 -0.90
C ASP A 89 7.85 -9.19 -0.75
N THR A 90 7.80 -7.93 -1.22
CA THR A 90 6.54 -7.17 -1.27
C THR A 90 5.50 -7.89 -2.13
N LYS A 91 5.89 -8.39 -3.31
CA LYS A 91 4.97 -9.12 -4.20
C LYS A 91 4.42 -10.38 -3.57
N LEU A 92 5.19 -11.00 -2.68
CA LEU A 92 4.81 -12.23 -1.98
C LEU A 92 3.97 -11.96 -0.71
N GLU A 93 4.44 -11.06 0.15
CA GLU A 93 3.88 -10.88 1.48
C GLU A 93 2.68 -9.91 1.51
N LEU A 94 2.65 -8.89 0.63
CA LEU A 94 1.57 -7.91 0.59
C LEU A 94 0.19 -8.54 0.26
N PRO A 95 0.06 -9.45 -0.72
CA PRO A 95 -1.20 -10.14 -0.97
C PRO A 95 -1.66 -11.02 0.20
N LYS A 96 -0.71 -11.72 0.88
CA LYS A 96 -1.02 -12.53 2.07
C LYS A 96 -1.55 -11.66 3.20
N PHE A 97 -0.91 -10.50 3.45
CA PHE A 97 -1.38 -9.53 4.43
C PHE A 97 -2.81 -9.09 4.13
N PHE A 98 -3.08 -8.64 2.90
CA PHE A 98 -4.43 -8.19 2.55
C PHE A 98 -5.48 -9.31 2.62
N LYS A 99 -5.12 -10.54 2.29
CA LYS A 99 -6.03 -11.68 2.46
C LYS A 99 -6.33 -11.96 3.92
N THR A 100 -5.30 -11.93 4.77
CA THR A 100 -5.44 -12.13 6.22
C THR A 100 -6.35 -11.07 6.84
N VAL A 101 -6.09 -9.78 6.59
CA VAL A 101 -6.91 -8.69 7.16
C VAL A 101 -8.34 -8.67 6.61
N SER A 102 -8.53 -9.02 5.32
CA SER A 102 -9.87 -9.12 4.71
C SER A 102 -10.69 -10.23 5.35
N LEU A 103 -10.12 -11.43 5.53
CA LEU A 103 -10.79 -12.56 6.16
C LEU A 103 -11.02 -12.33 7.67
N SER A 104 -10.19 -11.52 8.30
CA SER A 104 -10.37 -11.09 9.70
C SER A 104 -11.31 -9.90 9.85
N HIS A 105 -11.97 -9.46 8.77
CA HIS A 105 -12.92 -8.33 8.76
C HIS A 105 -12.34 -7.01 9.26
N ILE A 106 -11.04 -6.77 9.06
CA ILE A 106 -10.40 -5.50 9.40
C ILE A 106 -10.73 -4.47 8.31
N PRO A 107 -11.30 -3.30 8.67
CA PRO A 107 -11.65 -2.27 7.70
C PRO A 107 -10.41 -1.73 6.97
N GLU A 108 -10.51 -1.50 5.66
CA GLU A 108 -9.42 -0.88 4.89
C GLU A 108 -9.03 0.51 5.41
N SER A 109 -9.95 1.23 6.04
CA SER A 109 -9.67 2.50 6.71
C SER A 109 -8.66 2.40 7.86
N HIS A 110 -8.40 1.19 8.36
CA HIS A 110 -7.37 0.92 9.37
C HIS A 110 -5.99 0.65 8.76
N ILE A 111 -5.87 0.71 7.43
CA ILE A 111 -4.63 0.38 6.72
C ILE A 111 -4.18 1.59 5.91
N GLU A 112 -3.01 2.11 6.21
CA GLU A 112 -2.33 3.09 5.38
C GLU A 112 -1.19 2.41 4.62
N MET A 113 -1.24 2.44 3.29
CA MET A 113 -0.24 1.81 2.46
C MET A 113 0.55 2.84 1.67
N TYR A 114 1.87 2.69 1.68
CA TYR A 114 2.83 3.58 1.03
C TYR A 114 3.79 2.79 0.14
N GLY A 115 3.95 3.27 -1.07
CA GLY A 115 4.96 2.81 -2.00
C GLY A 115 6.27 3.57 -1.85
N VAL A 116 7.37 2.91 -2.11
CA VAL A 116 8.71 3.51 -2.14
C VAL A 116 9.46 3.14 -3.40
N ASP A 117 10.41 4.00 -3.77
CA ASP A 117 11.35 3.73 -4.85
C ASP A 117 12.42 2.68 -4.47
N ARG A 118 13.37 2.40 -5.38
CA ARG A 118 14.45 1.43 -5.12
C ARG A 118 15.44 1.91 -4.07
N THR A 119 15.48 3.20 -3.76
CA THR A 119 16.28 3.74 -2.65
C THR A 119 15.57 3.61 -1.30
N LYS A 120 14.34 3.04 -1.31
CA LYS A 120 13.46 2.87 -0.14
C LYS A 120 13.07 4.20 0.53
N LYS A 121 13.05 5.29 -0.25
CA LYS A 121 12.59 6.59 0.22
C LYS A 121 11.13 6.80 -0.11
N SER A 122 10.39 7.33 0.85
CA SER A 122 9.03 7.82 0.63
C SER A 122 9.05 9.31 0.25
N LYS A 123 7.98 9.76 -0.41
CA LYS A 123 7.88 11.15 -0.86
C LYS A 123 7.76 12.16 0.31
N ASP A 124 7.28 11.72 1.45
CA ASP A 124 6.88 12.53 2.61
C ASP A 124 7.73 12.29 3.88
N GLY A 125 8.90 11.64 3.72
CA GLY A 125 9.79 11.35 4.86
C GLY A 125 9.24 10.26 5.81
N LEU A 126 8.24 9.48 5.36
CA LEU A 126 7.61 8.47 6.20
C LEU A 126 8.59 7.34 6.55
N THR A 127 9.47 6.97 5.63
CA THR A 127 10.47 5.92 5.86
C THR A 127 11.45 6.31 6.96
N GLU A 128 11.86 7.56 7.01
CA GLU A 128 12.70 8.11 8.07
C GLU A 128 11.95 8.19 9.40
N LYS A 129 10.69 8.65 9.36
CA LYS A 129 9.83 8.77 10.56
C LYS A 129 9.66 7.46 11.30
N TYR A 130 9.48 6.36 10.56
CA TYR A 130 9.24 5.03 11.12
C TYR A 130 10.49 4.13 11.12
N GLY A 131 11.66 4.66 10.75
CA GLY A 131 12.92 3.91 10.72
C GLY A 131 12.88 2.72 9.76
N ILE A 132 12.24 2.88 8.59
CA ILE A 132 12.08 1.80 7.62
C ILE A 132 13.32 1.71 6.75
N THR A 133 14.00 0.58 6.82
CA THR A 133 15.19 0.27 6.03
C THR A 133 14.96 -0.82 5.00
N ASN A 134 13.94 -1.66 5.22
CA ASN A 134 13.63 -2.81 4.37
C ASN A 134 12.15 -2.85 4.02
N VAL A 135 11.83 -3.45 2.89
CA VAL A 135 10.46 -3.59 2.37
C VAL A 135 10.16 -5.01 1.90
N PRO A 136 8.92 -5.49 2.16
CA PRO A 136 7.85 -4.79 2.84
C PRO A 136 8.08 -4.64 4.34
N THR A 137 7.50 -3.62 4.94
CA THR A 137 7.39 -3.49 6.39
C THR A 137 5.93 -3.25 6.75
N PHE A 138 5.40 -4.08 7.65
CA PHE A 138 4.04 -3.99 8.19
C PHE A 138 4.16 -3.60 9.66
N ILE A 139 3.76 -2.38 10.00
CA ILE A 139 3.80 -1.86 11.37
C ILE A 139 2.39 -1.93 11.95
N LEU A 140 2.26 -2.56 13.10
CA LEU A 140 1.00 -2.70 13.82
C LEU A 140 0.95 -1.73 15.00
N PHE A 141 -0.10 -0.90 15.02
CA PHE A 141 -0.38 0.04 16.10
C PHE A 141 -1.62 -0.36 16.87
N SER A 142 -1.62 -0.18 18.18
CA SER A 142 -2.79 -0.21 19.03
C SER A 142 -2.77 1.00 19.95
N ASP A 143 -3.92 1.70 20.06
CA ASP A 143 -4.05 2.91 20.89
C ASP A 143 -2.95 3.96 20.59
N GLY A 144 -2.58 4.10 19.31
CA GLY A 144 -1.57 5.04 18.84
C GLY A 144 -0.11 4.65 19.12
N LYS A 145 0.14 3.48 19.72
CA LYS A 145 1.50 2.96 19.99
C LYS A 145 1.82 1.80 19.06
N GLU A 146 3.03 1.76 18.56
CA GLU A 146 3.52 0.59 17.84
C GLU A 146 3.64 -0.59 18.81
N ILE A 147 2.96 -1.69 18.49
CA ILE A 147 3.03 -2.95 19.27
C ILE A 147 3.94 -3.97 18.62
N GLY A 148 4.36 -3.76 17.37
CA GLY A 148 5.34 -4.56 16.66
C GLY A 148 5.27 -4.39 15.16
N ARG A 149 6.18 -5.05 14.46
CA ARG A 149 6.28 -5.03 13.00
C ARG A 149 6.79 -6.32 12.40
N ILE A 150 6.38 -6.58 11.16
CA ILE A 150 6.93 -7.64 10.32
C ILE A 150 7.76 -6.96 9.23
N VAL A 151 8.99 -7.40 9.05
CA VAL A 151 9.95 -6.80 8.10
C VAL A 151 10.40 -7.85 7.09
N GLU A 152 10.32 -7.52 5.81
CA GLU A 152 10.66 -8.32 4.63
C GLU A 152 9.77 -9.56 4.49
N SER A 153 9.94 -10.57 5.31
CA SER A 153 9.21 -11.82 5.23
C SER A 153 8.69 -12.26 6.59
N THR A 154 7.63 -13.05 6.58
CA THR A 154 7.08 -13.69 7.77
C THR A 154 7.97 -14.86 8.22
N LYS A 155 8.00 -15.14 9.52
CA LYS A 155 8.75 -16.28 10.10
C LYS A 155 7.95 -17.58 10.06
N ASN A 156 6.65 -17.48 10.39
CA ASN A 156 5.76 -18.63 10.52
C ASN A 156 4.59 -18.59 9.55
N GLY A 157 4.34 -17.45 8.91
CA GLY A 157 3.19 -17.13 8.09
C GLY A 157 2.55 -15.82 8.56
N MET A 158 1.88 -15.12 7.66
CA MET A 158 1.35 -13.77 7.93
C MET A 158 0.37 -13.77 9.12
N GLU A 159 -0.57 -14.68 9.13
CA GLU A 159 -1.56 -14.81 10.18
C GLU A 159 -0.94 -15.18 11.54
N PHE A 160 0.04 -16.08 11.55
CA PHE A 160 0.70 -16.51 12.79
C PHE A 160 1.56 -15.41 13.40
N ASP A 161 2.31 -14.68 12.55
CA ASP A 161 3.16 -13.59 13.03
C ASP A 161 2.32 -12.43 13.55
N LEU A 162 1.17 -12.10 12.91
CA LEU A 162 0.22 -11.11 13.42
C LEU A 162 -0.39 -11.53 14.76
N VAL A 163 -0.77 -12.81 14.91
CA VAL A 163 -1.24 -13.36 16.23
C VAL A 163 -0.14 -13.21 17.28
N GLY A 164 1.12 -13.51 16.90
CA GLY A 164 2.28 -13.38 17.79
C GLY A 164 2.46 -11.95 18.30
N LEU A 165 2.37 -10.94 17.44
CA LEU A 165 2.46 -9.53 17.82
C LEU A 165 1.35 -9.10 18.78
N LEU A 166 0.11 -9.54 18.54
CA LEU A 166 -1.02 -9.19 19.41
C LEU A 166 -0.95 -9.83 20.79
N LYS A 167 -0.35 -11.01 20.91
CA LYS A 167 -0.17 -11.69 22.21
C LYS A 167 0.94 -11.10 23.07
N GLN A 168 1.79 -10.23 22.52
CA GLN A 168 2.85 -9.53 23.26
C GLN A 168 2.40 -8.16 23.80
N LYS A 169 1.15 -7.76 23.54
CA LYS A 169 0.54 -6.49 23.94
C LYS A 169 0.28 -6.36 25.45
#